data_a8b776ef0927b3e1807a27de9d385907
#
_entry.id   a8b776ef0927b3e1807a27de9d385907
#
_cell.length_a   1.000
_cell.length_b   1.000
_cell.length_c   1.000
_cell.angle_alpha   90.00
_cell.angle_beta   90.00
_cell.angle_gamma   90.00
#
_symmetry.space_group_name_H-M   'P 1'
#
loop_
_entity.id
_entity.type
_entity.pdbx_description
1 polymer ?
#
loop_
_entity_poly.entity_id
_entity_poly.type
_entity_poly.pdbx_seq_one_letter_code
_entity_poly.pdbx_strand_id
1 'polypeptide(L)'
;DNRWNDDGVAYLYLSYDNENKECQGIKQAKKTCFEELRGKEGEQLSVCKFKAIHKRVKKLDLSYDGIDYEEQLQELGTSEENYKERILQTVQENSKLYNRMKAYAQNGNKEAFNKELDRLQKQAGLDREIHDKVQLQLSKILIGNICDSIFYAVDKEDDPNLEAYIPFRAFSRYLISQGFGGVAYRSTRMALIGLQGKCITLFNPEDAIYIDGEMEVYEYHKDDCNLITRYSNKP
;
A
#
# COMPACT_ATOMS: atom_id res chain seq x y z
N ASP A 1 -15.37 -13.44 -12.07
CA ASP A 1 -15.05 -13.25 -10.65
C ASP A 1 -13.74 -12.53 -10.51
N ASN A 2 -13.75 -11.44 -9.75
CA ASN A 2 -12.58 -10.59 -9.54
C ASN A 2 -12.08 -10.73 -8.10
N ARG A 3 -10.80 -10.39 -7.90
CA ARG A 3 -10.11 -10.59 -6.63
C ARG A 3 -10.77 -9.89 -5.43
N TRP A 4 -11.31 -8.70 -5.62
CA TRP A 4 -11.74 -7.82 -4.53
C TRP A 4 -13.25 -7.86 -4.24
N ASN A 5 -14.09 -8.21 -5.20
CA ASN A 5 -15.55 -8.14 -5.05
C ASN A 5 -16.19 -9.48 -4.77
N ASP A 6 -17.25 -9.46 -3.95
CA ASP A 6 -18.15 -10.58 -3.76
C ASP A 6 -19.04 -10.77 -5.00
N ASP A 7 -19.66 -11.94 -5.10
CA ASP A 7 -20.58 -12.24 -6.18
C ASP A 7 -21.75 -11.27 -6.18
N GLY A 8 -22.08 -10.75 -7.35
CA GLY A 8 -23.17 -9.79 -7.52
C GLY A 8 -22.83 -8.35 -7.10
N VAL A 9 -21.62 -8.08 -6.60
CA VAL A 9 -21.16 -6.73 -6.28
C VAL A 9 -20.26 -6.21 -7.40
N ALA A 10 -20.57 -5.02 -7.91
CA ALA A 10 -19.78 -4.38 -8.96
C ALA A 10 -18.76 -3.40 -8.36
N TYR A 11 -17.47 -3.63 -8.67
CA TYR A 11 -16.39 -2.68 -8.43
C TYR A 11 -15.82 -2.22 -9.76
N LEU A 12 -15.23 -1.02 -9.80
CA LEU A 12 -14.58 -0.51 -10.99
C LEU A 12 -13.07 -0.75 -10.90
N TYR A 13 -12.55 -1.55 -11.83
CA TYR A 13 -11.13 -1.87 -11.95
C TYR A 13 -10.50 -0.99 -13.01
N LEU A 14 -9.48 -0.26 -12.63
CA LEU A 14 -8.76 0.67 -13.49
C LEU A 14 -7.26 0.43 -13.38
N SER A 15 -6.53 0.74 -14.42
CA SER A 15 -5.09 0.96 -14.33
C SER A 15 -4.78 2.45 -14.36
N TYR A 16 -3.66 2.83 -13.75
CA TYR A 16 -3.23 4.23 -13.74
C TYR A 16 -1.71 4.34 -13.83
N ASP A 17 -1.28 5.49 -14.31
CA ASP A 17 0.13 5.85 -14.38
C ASP A 17 0.26 7.34 -14.07
N ASN A 18 0.98 7.64 -12.99
CA ASN A 18 1.22 9.01 -12.56
C ASN A 18 2.30 9.72 -13.41
N GLU A 19 3.14 8.96 -14.09
CA GLU A 19 4.33 9.47 -14.77
C GLU A 19 4.20 9.47 -16.31
N ASN A 20 3.04 9.04 -16.84
CA ASN A 20 2.82 8.85 -18.29
C ASN A 20 3.92 8.01 -18.96
N LYS A 21 4.46 7.04 -18.26
CA LYS A 21 5.49 6.13 -18.78
C LYS A 21 4.96 5.38 -20.01
N GLU A 22 5.83 5.20 -20.97
CA GLU A 22 5.57 4.33 -22.12
C GLU A 22 6.21 2.97 -21.92
N CYS A 23 5.52 1.96 -22.39
CA CYS A 23 5.96 0.58 -22.34
C CYS A 23 5.58 -0.08 -23.66
N GLN A 24 6.57 -0.57 -24.41
CA GLN A 24 6.35 -1.24 -25.70
C GLN A 24 5.47 -0.40 -26.65
N GLY A 25 5.77 0.89 -26.80
CA GLY A 25 5.07 1.77 -27.75
C GLY A 25 3.71 2.29 -27.30
N ILE A 26 3.18 1.84 -26.15
CA ILE A 26 1.93 2.35 -25.59
C ILE A 26 2.11 2.85 -24.16
N LYS A 27 1.15 3.61 -23.66
CA LYS A 27 1.17 4.04 -22.26
C LYS A 27 1.06 2.83 -21.33
N GLN A 28 1.91 2.79 -20.32
CA GLN A 28 2.01 1.68 -19.36
C GLN A 28 0.65 1.33 -18.73
N ALA A 29 -0.19 2.32 -18.40
CA ALA A 29 -1.53 2.08 -17.89
C ALA A 29 -2.40 1.28 -18.87
N LYS A 30 -2.32 1.52 -20.18
CA LYS A 30 -3.07 0.76 -21.19
C LYS A 30 -2.57 -0.68 -21.29
N LYS A 31 -1.23 -0.87 -21.34
CA LYS A 31 -0.63 -2.21 -21.34
C LYS A 31 -1.07 -2.97 -20.09
N THR A 32 -1.07 -2.33 -18.93
CA THR A 32 -1.57 -2.92 -17.69
C THR A 32 -3.03 -3.38 -17.81
N CYS A 33 -3.92 -2.58 -18.40
CA CYS A 33 -5.31 -3.01 -18.65
C CYS A 33 -5.37 -4.27 -19.50
N PHE A 34 -4.59 -4.34 -20.57
CA PHE A 34 -4.60 -5.49 -21.48
C PHE A 34 -4.10 -6.77 -20.80
N GLU A 35 -3.04 -6.67 -20.01
CA GLU A 35 -2.52 -7.81 -19.26
C GLU A 35 -3.51 -8.29 -18.16
N GLU A 36 -4.17 -7.36 -17.47
CA GLU A 36 -5.20 -7.71 -16.45
C GLU A 36 -6.41 -8.40 -17.09
N LEU A 37 -6.79 -8.01 -18.32
CA LEU A 37 -7.85 -8.66 -19.08
C LEU A 37 -7.42 -10.01 -19.67
N ARG A 38 -6.12 -10.36 -19.61
CA ARG A 38 -5.54 -11.55 -20.27
C ARG A 38 -5.83 -11.55 -21.77
N GLY A 39 -5.52 -10.42 -22.42
CA GLY A 39 -5.69 -10.27 -23.86
C GLY A 39 -5.05 -11.42 -24.64
N LYS A 40 -5.75 -11.91 -25.63
CA LYS A 40 -5.26 -12.95 -26.52
C LYS A 40 -4.65 -12.34 -27.77
N GLU A 41 -3.66 -13.00 -28.33
CA GLU A 41 -3.00 -12.57 -29.56
C GLU A 41 -4.03 -12.31 -30.67
N GLY A 42 -3.97 -11.11 -31.26
CA GLY A 42 -4.91 -10.65 -32.28
C GLY A 42 -6.29 -10.24 -31.79
N GLU A 43 -6.51 -10.20 -30.46
CA GLU A 43 -7.79 -9.78 -29.87
C GLU A 43 -7.95 -8.26 -29.93
N GLN A 44 -9.16 -7.79 -30.25
CA GLN A 44 -9.47 -6.37 -30.22
C GLN A 44 -9.97 -5.96 -28.83
N LEU A 45 -9.25 -5.04 -28.20
CA LEU A 45 -9.54 -4.54 -26.87
C LEU A 45 -9.84 -3.04 -26.90
N SER A 46 -10.91 -2.64 -26.23
CA SER A 46 -11.29 -1.25 -26.08
C SER A 46 -10.79 -0.68 -24.76
N VAL A 47 -10.18 0.49 -24.80
CA VAL A 47 -9.69 1.23 -23.63
C VAL A 47 -10.37 2.57 -23.56
N CYS A 48 -10.91 2.88 -22.38
CA CYS A 48 -11.56 4.15 -22.08
C CYS A 48 -10.82 4.85 -20.94
N LYS A 49 -10.87 6.18 -20.94
CA LYS A 49 -10.38 6.98 -19.82
C LYS A 49 -11.48 7.30 -18.84
N PHE A 50 -11.13 7.28 -17.58
CA PHE A 50 -12.00 7.65 -16.47
C PHE A 50 -11.38 8.80 -15.68
N LYS A 51 -12.25 9.62 -15.11
CA LYS A 51 -11.89 10.71 -14.21
C LYS A 51 -12.57 10.49 -12.87
N ALA A 52 -11.80 10.54 -11.79
CA ALA A 52 -12.37 10.50 -10.43
C ALA A 52 -13.26 11.73 -10.20
N ILE A 53 -14.48 11.51 -9.71
CA ILE A 53 -15.45 12.57 -9.41
C ILE A 53 -15.08 13.24 -8.09
N HIS A 54 -14.74 12.43 -7.11
CA HIS A 54 -14.43 12.92 -5.78
C HIS A 54 -12.93 12.94 -5.53
N LYS A 55 -12.34 14.13 -5.41
CA LYS A 55 -10.92 14.32 -5.05
C LYS A 55 -10.54 13.75 -3.68
N ARG A 56 -11.53 13.33 -2.88
CA ARG A 56 -11.35 12.91 -1.48
C ARG A 56 -11.70 11.45 -1.22
N VAL A 57 -11.80 10.62 -2.24
CA VAL A 57 -11.96 9.18 -2.02
C VAL A 57 -10.72 8.67 -1.29
N LYS A 58 -10.89 8.30 -0.02
CA LYS A 58 -9.83 7.69 0.78
C LYS A 58 -9.48 6.33 0.18
N LYS A 59 -8.25 6.18 -0.29
CA LYS A 59 -7.75 4.93 -0.89
C LYS A 59 -6.60 4.38 -0.07
N LEU A 60 -6.57 3.07 0.11
CA LEU A 60 -5.39 2.40 0.63
C LEU A 60 -4.43 2.15 -0.53
N ASP A 61 -3.21 2.62 -0.43
CA ASP A 61 -2.17 2.40 -1.43
C ASP A 61 -1.28 1.23 -1.01
N LEU A 62 -1.43 0.11 -1.71
CA LEU A 62 -0.61 -1.09 -1.59
C LEU A 62 0.34 -1.23 -2.80
N SER A 63 0.50 -0.20 -3.62
CA SER A 63 1.39 -0.23 -4.78
C SER A 63 2.86 0.04 -4.43
N TYR A 64 3.20 -0.06 -3.15
CA TYR A 64 4.52 0.22 -2.62
C TYR A 64 5.56 -0.78 -3.17
N ASP A 65 6.73 -0.28 -3.58
CA ASP A 65 7.80 -1.08 -4.22
C ASP A 65 8.69 -1.78 -3.18
N GLY A 66 8.07 -2.52 -2.29
CA GLY A 66 8.77 -3.28 -1.27
C GLY A 66 9.09 -2.45 -0.02
N ILE A 67 9.02 -3.11 1.11
CA ILE A 67 9.55 -2.57 2.36
C ILE A 67 10.89 -3.24 2.57
N ASP A 68 11.94 -2.44 2.67
CA ASP A 68 13.21 -2.93 3.17
C ASP A 68 13.06 -3.21 4.67
N TYR A 69 12.81 -4.47 5.00
CA TYR A 69 12.64 -4.91 6.38
C TYR A 69 13.89 -4.67 7.22
N GLU A 70 15.10 -4.78 6.62
CA GLU A 70 16.35 -4.55 7.32
C GLU A 70 16.50 -3.07 7.68
N GLU A 71 16.20 -2.17 6.74
CA GLU A 71 16.16 -0.73 7.00
C GLU A 71 15.16 -0.38 8.11
N GLN A 72 13.95 -0.94 8.07
CA GLN A 72 12.93 -0.66 9.09
C GLN A 72 13.33 -1.18 10.48
N LEU A 73 13.96 -2.35 10.55
CA LEU A 73 14.47 -2.90 11.81
C LEU A 73 15.66 -2.09 12.33
N GLN A 74 16.53 -1.61 11.43
CA GLN A 74 17.65 -0.73 11.79
C GLN A 74 17.15 0.62 12.32
N GLU A 75 16.14 1.23 11.69
CA GLU A 75 15.50 2.45 12.19
C GLU A 75 14.91 2.28 13.59
N LEU A 76 14.29 1.12 13.87
CA LEU A 76 13.79 0.80 15.20
C LEU A 76 14.92 0.68 16.21
N GLY A 77 15.99 -0.04 15.88
CA GLY A 77 17.18 -0.19 16.73
C GLY A 77 17.83 1.15 17.04
N THR A 78 18.06 1.98 16.03
CA THR A 78 18.64 3.33 16.18
C THR A 78 17.73 4.22 17.05
N SER A 79 16.43 4.09 16.93
CA SER A 79 15.49 4.84 17.77
C SER A 79 15.59 4.44 19.25
N GLU A 80 15.82 3.16 19.55
CA GLU A 80 16.02 2.66 20.92
C GLU A 80 17.33 3.17 21.52
N GLU A 81 18.41 3.19 20.76
CA GLU A 81 19.71 3.72 21.21
C GLU A 81 19.62 5.22 21.48
N ASN A 82 19.09 6.00 20.56
CA ASN A 82 18.88 7.44 20.74
C ASN A 82 18.02 7.75 21.97
N TYR A 83 17.07 6.89 22.28
CA TYR A 83 16.24 7.02 23.46
C TYR A 83 17.02 6.79 24.76
N LYS A 84 17.83 5.74 24.80
CA LYS A 84 18.71 5.47 25.95
C LYS A 84 19.68 6.63 26.20
N GLU A 85 20.27 7.17 25.12
CA GLU A 85 21.15 8.32 25.22
C GLU A 85 20.44 9.59 25.74
N ARG A 86 19.23 9.88 25.27
CA ARG A 86 18.44 11.04 25.75
C ARG A 86 18.10 10.92 27.23
N ILE A 87 17.71 9.74 27.70
CA ILE A 87 17.46 9.51 29.13
C ILE A 87 18.75 9.71 29.93
N LEU A 88 19.86 9.11 29.49
CA LEU A 88 21.16 9.24 30.12
C LEU A 88 21.57 10.73 30.22
N GLN A 89 21.45 11.47 29.16
CA GLN A 89 21.76 12.89 29.10
C GLN A 89 20.86 13.69 30.09
N THR A 90 19.57 13.46 30.11
CA THR A 90 18.62 14.12 31.03
C THR A 90 18.96 13.83 32.49
N VAL A 91 19.37 12.61 32.79
CA VAL A 91 19.81 12.21 34.13
C VAL A 91 21.13 12.87 34.52
N GLN A 92 22.11 12.94 33.58
CA GLN A 92 23.42 13.53 33.82
C GLN A 92 23.37 15.04 34.01
N GLU A 93 22.52 15.74 33.25
CA GLU A 93 22.33 17.19 33.36
C GLU A 93 21.65 17.60 34.67
N ASN A 94 20.95 16.69 35.33
CA ASN A 94 20.30 16.94 36.63
C ASN A 94 21.04 16.23 37.77
N SER A 95 22.01 16.94 38.37
CA SER A 95 22.85 16.38 39.43
C SER A 95 22.08 15.79 40.64
N LYS A 96 20.95 16.40 41.01
CA LYS A 96 20.11 15.88 42.11
C LYS A 96 19.42 14.57 41.71
N LEU A 97 18.95 14.50 40.49
CA LEU A 97 18.33 13.30 39.93
C LEU A 97 19.34 12.17 39.78
N TYR A 98 20.51 12.49 39.21
CA TYR A 98 21.62 11.53 39.07
C TYR A 98 21.99 10.91 40.40
N ASN A 99 22.23 11.74 41.45
CA ASN A 99 22.61 11.25 42.79
C ASN A 99 21.52 10.42 43.42
N ARG A 100 20.24 10.75 43.26
CA ARG A 100 19.11 9.99 43.75
C ARG A 100 19.00 8.63 43.06
N MET A 101 19.07 8.56 41.75
CA MET A 101 19.02 7.32 40.97
C MET A 101 20.21 6.42 41.27
N LYS A 102 21.41 7.02 41.42
CA LYS A 102 22.61 6.30 41.84
C LYS A 102 22.46 5.67 43.25
N ALA A 103 21.87 6.41 44.17
CA ALA A 103 21.59 5.87 45.52
C ALA A 103 20.58 4.71 45.50
N TYR A 104 19.52 4.78 44.67
CA TYR A 104 18.57 3.70 44.49
C TYR A 104 19.25 2.45 43.92
N ALA A 105 20.11 2.61 42.91
CA ALA A 105 20.85 1.52 42.30
C ALA A 105 21.82 0.86 43.31
N GLN A 106 22.57 1.67 44.06
CA GLN A 106 23.54 1.18 45.05
C GLN A 106 22.86 0.44 46.23
N ASN A 107 21.68 0.90 46.63
CA ASN A 107 20.92 0.28 47.72
C ASN A 107 20.02 -0.89 47.23
N GLY A 108 20.08 -1.26 45.96
CA GLY A 108 19.27 -2.35 45.41
C GLY A 108 17.75 -2.05 45.36
N ASN A 109 17.35 -0.77 45.51
CA ASN A 109 15.96 -0.36 45.50
C ASN A 109 15.44 -0.22 44.09
N LYS A 110 15.18 -1.35 43.42
CA LYS A 110 14.71 -1.43 42.04
C LYS A 110 13.37 -0.76 41.84
N GLU A 111 12.46 -0.84 42.81
CA GLU A 111 11.13 -0.24 42.70
C GLU A 111 11.20 1.28 42.64
N ALA A 112 11.95 1.94 43.53
CA ALA A 112 12.14 3.37 43.53
C ALA A 112 12.88 3.84 42.26
N PHE A 113 13.86 3.07 41.80
CA PHE A 113 14.57 3.33 40.55
C PHE A 113 13.62 3.31 39.36
N ASN A 114 12.83 2.27 39.19
CA ASN A 114 11.88 2.13 38.11
C ASN A 114 10.80 3.23 38.15
N LYS A 115 10.27 3.54 39.31
CA LYS A 115 9.28 4.61 39.48
C LYS A 115 9.83 6.00 39.07
N GLU A 116 11.08 6.29 39.37
CA GLU A 116 11.73 7.53 38.93
C GLU A 116 12.00 7.51 37.42
N LEU A 117 12.37 6.38 36.86
CA LEU A 117 12.55 6.19 35.42
C LEU A 117 11.23 6.43 34.68
N ASP A 118 10.13 5.81 35.10
CA ASP A 118 8.78 6.01 34.54
C ASP A 118 8.34 7.47 34.61
N ARG A 119 8.70 8.15 35.70
CA ARG A 119 8.40 9.58 35.86
C ARG A 119 9.15 10.44 34.83
N LEU A 120 10.42 10.12 34.61
CA LEU A 120 11.25 10.82 33.63
C LEU A 120 10.72 10.60 32.19
N GLN A 121 10.38 9.37 31.88
CA GLN A 121 9.80 9.01 30.59
C GLN A 121 8.53 9.83 30.30
N LYS A 122 7.61 9.87 31.28
CA LYS A 122 6.36 10.66 31.17
C LYS A 122 6.61 12.15 31.07
N GLN A 123 7.56 12.70 31.85
CA GLN A 123 7.88 14.15 31.81
C GLN A 123 8.51 14.58 30.50
N ALA A 124 9.31 13.73 29.89
CA ALA A 124 10.00 14.02 28.63
C ALA A 124 9.09 13.86 27.40
N GLY A 125 7.85 13.34 27.57
CA GLY A 125 6.95 13.00 26.45
C GLY A 125 7.53 11.91 25.51
N LEU A 126 8.62 11.30 25.94
CA LEU A 126 9.40 10.33 25.18
C LEU A 126 8.63 9.06 24.88
N ASP A 127 7.78 8.63 25.83
CA ASP A 127 6.95 7.42 25.66
C ASP A 127 6.01 7.55 24.45
N ARG A 128 5.44 8.73 24.25
CA ARG A 128 4.53 8.95 23.13
C ARG A 128 5.28 8.98 21.80
N GLU A 129 6.41 9.68 21.75
CA GLU A 129 7.22 9.75 20.53
C GLU A 129 7.71 8.36 20.08
N ILE A 130 8.16 7.54 21.03
CA ILE A 130 8.60 6.16 20.74
C ILE A 130 7.42 5.30 20.35
N HIS A 131 6.33 5.36 21.11
CA HIS A 131 5.13 4.61 20.78
C HIS A 131 4.66 4.92 19.35
N ASP A 132 4.59 6.21 18.98
CA ASP A 132 4.16 6.64 17.64
C ASP A 132 5.15 6.14 16.55
N LYS A 133 6.46 6.17 16.81
CA LYS A 133 7.47 5.62 15.88
C LYS A 133 7.35 4.11 15.74
N VAL A 134 7.25 3.37 16.84
CA VAL A 134 7.09 1.91 16.82
C VAL A 134 5.80 1.52 16.10
N GLN A 135 4.70 2.20 16.38
CA GLN A 135 3.43 1.95 15.69
C GLN A 135 3.53 2.23 14.18
N LEU A 136 4.22 3.29 13.79
CA LEU A 136 4.46 3.59 12.38
C LEU A 136 5.26 2.48 11.69
N GLN A 137 6.35 2.01 12.31
CA GLN A 137 7.19 0.96 11.74
C GLN A 137 6.47 -0.39 11.66
N LEU A 138 5.75 -0.77 12.71
CA LEU A 138 4.92 -1.97 12.69
C LEU A 138 3.84 -1.90 11.61
N SER A 139 3.24 -0.71 11.42
CA SER A 139 2.26 -0.49 10.35
C SER A 139 2.89 -0.66 8.97
N LYS A 140 4.10 -0.14 8.74
CA LYS A 140 4.83 -0.32 7.48
C LYS A 140 5.12 -1.80 7.21
N ILE A 141 5.63 -2.53 8.21
CA ILE A 141 5.90 -3.96 8.12
C ILE A 141 4.63 -4.75 7.81
N LEU A 142 3.52 -4.45 8.49
CA LEU A 142 2.23 -5.09 8.25
C LEU A 142 1.73 -4.83 6.83
N ILE A 143 1.78 -3.59 6.37
CA ILE A 143 1.39 -3.22 5.00
C ILE A 143 2.27 -3.93 3.98
N GLY A 144 3.59 -4.03 4.21
CA GLY A 144 4.49 -4.78 3.36
C GLY A 144 4.12 -6.24 3.23
N ASN A 145 3.87 -6.92 4.34
CA ASN A 145 3.43 -8.32 4.33
C ASN A 145 2.09 -8.51 3.59
N ILE A 146 1.15 -7.57 3.75
CA ILE A 146 -0.11 -7.58 3.01
C ILE A 146 0.17 -7.41 1.52
N CYS A 147 1.02 -6.45 1.14
CA CYS A 147 1.41 -6.23 -0.25
C CYS A 147 1.99 -7.51 -0.88
N ASP A 148 2.96 -8.14 -0.23
CA ASP A 148 3.61 -9.34 -0.73
C ASP A 148 2.61 -10.51 -0.90
N SER A 149 1.66 -10.64 0.04
CA SER A 149 0.61 -11.65 -0.03
C SER A 149 -0.39 -11.37 -1.17
N ILE A 150 -0.73 -10.11 -1.41
CA ILE A 150 -1.65 -9.67 -2.47
C ILE A 150 -1.04 -9.88 -3.87
N PHE A 151 0.29 -9.80 -3.98
CA PHE A 151 0.99 -9.97 -5.26
C PHE A 151 1.19 -11.42 -5.68
N TYR A 152 0.71 -12.39 -4.92
CA TYR A 152 0.71 -13.77 -5.37
C TYR A 152 -0.29 -13.93 -6.52
N ALA A 153 0.22 -14.34 -7.68
CA ALA A 153 -0.61 -14.60 -8.83
C ALA A 153 -1.41 -15.90 -8.61
N VAL A 154 -2.73 -15.78 -8.56
CA VAL A 154 -3.61 -16.96 -8.52
C VAL A 154 -3.93 -17.38 -9.93
N ASP A 155 -3.62 -18.60 -10.30
CA ASP A 155 -4.08 -19.21 -11.54
C ASP A 155 -5.48 -19.82 -11.32
N LYS A 156 -6.41 -19.55 -12.25
CA LYS A 156 -7.77 -20.11 -12.18
C LYS A 156 -7.78 -21.63 -12.38
N GLU A 157 -6.76 -22.18 -13.04
CA GLU A 157 -6.63 -23.62 -13.22
C GLU A 157 -6.24 -24.31 -11.91
N ASP A 158 -5.46 -23.63 -11.07
CA ASP A 158 -5.01 -24.16 -9.78
C ASP A 158 -6.05 -23.95 -8.66
N ASP A 159 -6.96 -22.97 -8.81
CA ASP A 159 -8.03 -22.69 -7.85
C ASP A 159 -9.37 -22.44 -8.55
N PRO A 160 -10.05 -23.50 -9.02
CA PRO A 160 -11.32 -23.38 -9.73
C PRO A 160 -12.43 -22.78 -8.87
N ASN A 161 -12.36 -22.89 -7.56
CA ASN A 161 -13.33 -22.33 -6.61
C ASN A 161 -13.00 -20.88 -6.20
N LEU A 162 -11.88 -20.35 -6.62
CA LEU A 162 -11.40 -19.01 -6.26
C LEU A 162 -11.29 -18.77 -4.75
N GLU A 163 -11.00 -19.82 -3.98
CA GLU A 163 -10.86 -19.75 -2.51
C GLU A 163 -9.70 -18.83 -2.10
N ALA A 164 -8.65 -18.77 -2.92
CA ALA A 164 -7.55 -17.83 -2.73
C ALA A 164 -7.98 -16.36 -2.74
N TYR A 165 -9.17 -16.04 -3.26
CA TYR A 165 -9.72 -14.68 -3.26
C TYR A 165 -10.55 -14.34 -2.02
N ILE A 166 -10.90 -15.32 -1.19
CA ILE A 166 -11.68 -15.09 0.03
C ILE A 166 -11.04 -14.06 0.97
N PRO A 167 -9.71 -14.12 1.25
CA PRO A 167 -9.06 -13.11 2.10
C PRO A 167 -9.16 -11.69 1.53
N PHE A 168 -9.05 -11.54 0.21
CA PHE A 168 -9.14 -10.23 -0.45
C PHE A 168 -10.55 -9.65 -0.39
N ARG A 169 -11.57 -10.48 -0.56
CA ARG A 169 -12.97 -10.09 -0.42
C ARG A 169 -13.29 -9.69 1.03
N ALA A 170 -12.78 -10.44 2.00
CA ALA A 170 -12.91 -10.08 3.42
C ALA A 170 -12.20 -8.74 3.72
N PHE A 171 -11.01 -8.52 3.14
CA PHE A 171 -10.24 -7.31 3.32
C PHE A 171 -10.93 -6.10 2.66
N SER A 172 -11.51 -6.25 1.46
CA SER A 172 -12.27 -5.16 0.82
C SER A 172 -13.48 -4.75 1.67
N ARG A 173 -14.23 -5.71 2.23
CA ARG A 173 -15.34 -5.42 3.16
C ARG A 173 -14.86 -4.66 4.40
N TYR A 174 -13.74 -5.06 4.97
CA TYR A 174 -13.12 -4.34 6.08
C TYR A 174 -12.76 -2.91 5.68
N LEU A 175 -12.09 -2.69 4.55
CA LEU A 175 -11.74 -1.37 4.07
C LEU A 175 -12.97 -0.47 3.88
N ILE A 176 -14.04 -1.00 3.28
CA ILE A 176 -15.32 -0.29 3.13
C ILE A 176 -15.85 0.12 4.50
N SER A 177 -15.85 -0.79 5.49
CA SER A 177 -16.30 -0.49 6.86
C SER A 177 -15.49 0.60 7.55
N GLN A 178 -14.22 0.79 7.14
CA GLN A 178 -13.32 1.84 7.62
C GLN A 178 -13.40 3.13 6.78
N GLY A 179 -14.38 3.22 5.85
CA GLY A 179 -14.62 4.39 5.03
C GLY A 179 -13.61 4.58 3.88
N PHE A 180 -12.92 3.52 3.46
CA PHE A 180 -12.13 3.55 2.24
C PHE A 180 -13.04 3.36 1.03
N GLY A 181 -12.80 4.13 -0.03
CA GLY A 181 -13.51 4.01 -1.31
C GLY A 181 -12.75 3.21 -2.35
N GLY A 182 -11.55 2.72 -2.04
CA GLY A 182 -10.80 1.91 -2.98
C GLY A 182 -9.45 1.47 -2.48
N VAL A 183 -8.79 0.63 -3.28
CA VAL A 183 -7.44 0.12 -3.04
C VAL A 183 -6.60 0.23 -4.31
N ALA A 184 -5.40 0.77 -4.19
CA ALA A 184 -4.40 0.81 -5.25
C ALA A 184 -3.36 -0.28 -4.99
N TYR A 185 -2.90 -0.96 -6.04
CA TYR A 185 -1.95 -2.07 -5.92
C TYR A 185 -1.15 -2.26 -7.21
N ARG A 186 -0.06 -3.03 -7.13
CA ARG A 186 0.73 -3.41 -8.32
C ARG A 186 0.03 -4.51 -9.11
N SER A 187 0.13 -4.43 -10.43
CA SER A 187 -0.35 -5.49 -11.32
C SER A 187 0.54 -6.73 -11.20
N THR A 188 -0.05 -7.83 -10.77
CA THR A 188 0.65 -9.13 -10.76
C THR A 188 0.90 -9.64 -12.17
N ARG A 189 0.03 -9.31 -13.12
CA ARG A 189 0.17 -9.71 -14.52
C ARG A 189 1.35 -9.03 -15.20
N MET A 190 1.49 -7.73 -14.99
CA MET A 190 2.67 -6.99 -15.49
C MET A 190 3.96 -7.53 -14.86
N ALA A 191 3.95 -7.85 -13.57
CA ALA A 191 5.12 -8.43 -12.90
C ALA A 191 5.53 -9.79 -13.49
N LEU A 192 4.59 -10.64 -13.89
CA LEU A 192 4.88 -11.93 -14.53
C LEU A 192 5.63 -11.81 -15.87
N ILE A 193 5.49 -10.69 -16.56
CA ILE A 193 6.22 -10.40 -17.81
C ILE A 193 7.40 -9.44 -17.58
N GLY A 194 7.85 -9.27 -16.34
CA GLY A 194 8.99 -8.44 -16.01
C GLY A 194 8.74 -6.91 -16.11
N LEU A 195 7.48 -6.50 -16.16
CA LEU A 195 7.09 -5.10 -16.30
C LEU A 195 6.40 -4.60 -15.02
N GLN A 196 6.39 -3.27 -14.86
CA GLN A 196 5.66 -2.62 -13.78
C GLN A 196 4.30 -2.15 -14.26
N GLY A 197 3.29 -2.23 -13.43
CA GLY A 197 1.96 -1.71 -13.69
C GLY A 197 1.24 -1.45 -12.38
N LYS A 198 0.37 -0.45 -12.36
CA LYS A 198 -0.43 -0.08 -11.19
C LYS A 198 -1.90 -0.16 -11.51
N CYS A 199 -2.64 -0.77 -10.60
CA CYS A 199 -4.08 -0.92 -10.66
C CYS A 199 -4.73 -0.20 -9.49
N ILE A 200 -5.97 0.19 -9.68
CA ILE A 200 -6.85 0.67 -8.63
C ILE A 200 -8.21 0.03 -8.77
N THR A 201 -8.74 -0.47 -7.67
CA THR A 201 -10.12 -0.91 -7.57
C THR A 201 -10.90 0.12 -6.76
N LEU A 202 -11.92 0.71 -7.36
CA LEU A 202 -12.88 1.57 -6.67
C LEU A 202 -14.07 0.72 -6.23
N PHE A 203 -14.42 0.80 -4.96
CA PHE A 203 -15.50 0.01 -4.36
C PHE A 203 -16.89 0.52 -4.75
N ASN A 204 -16.98 1.79 -5.15
CA ASN A 204 -18.17 2.34 -5.80
C ASN A 204 -17.82 2.77 -7.22
N PRO A 205 -18.40 2.14 -8.26
CA PRO A 205 -18.16 2.53 -9.65
C PRO A 205 -18.52 4.00 -9.97
N GLU A 206 -19.45 4.58 -9.22
CA GLU A 206 -19.88 5.97 -9.39
C GLU A 206 -18.84 7.00 -8.94
N ASP A 207 -17.77 6.57 -8.24
CA ASP A 207 -16.66 7.47 -7.85
C ASP A 207 -15.78 7.89 -9.02
N ALA A 208 -16.01 7.33 -10.22
CA ALA A 208 -15.36 7.75 -11.45
C ALA A 208 -16.34 7.79 -12.60
N ILE A 209 -16.15 8.78 -13.48
CA ILE A 209 -16.94 8.92 -14.72
C ILE A 209 -16.05 8.68 -15.93
N TYR A 210 -16.65 8.06 -16.93
CA TYR A 210 -16.08 7.94 -18.25
C TYR A 210 -15.87 9.35 -18.86
N ILE A 211 -14.71 9.55 -19.49
CA ILE A 211 -14.44 10.77 -20.27
C ILE A 211 -14.89 10.51 -21.70
N ASP A 212 -15.99 11.14 -22.09
CA ASP A 212 -16.57 10.97 -23.40
C ASP A 212 -15.60 11.37 -24.54
N GLY A 213 -15.57 10.59 -25.61
CA GLY A 213 -14.66 10.78 -26.73
C GLY A 213 -13.22 10.33 -26.51
N GLU A 214 -12.93 9.65 -25.42
CA GLU A 214 -11.59 9.14 -25.07
C GLU A 214 -11.52 7.60 -25.12
N MET A 215 -12.23 6.97 -26.08
CA MET A 215 -12.16 5.53 -26.31
C MET A 215 -11.22 5.21 -27.47
N GLU A 216 -10.34 4.25 -27.26
CA GLU A 216 -9.42 3.74 -28.27
C GLU A 216 -9.59 2.22 -28.36
N VAL A 217 -9.46 1.68 -29.58
CA VAL A 217 -9.48 0.24 -29.83
C VAL A 217 -8.11 -0.19 -30.33
N TYR A 218 -7.57 -1.22 -29.71
CA TYR A 218 -6.28 -1.80 -30.02
C TYR A 218 -6.44 -3.25 -30.44
N GLU A 219 -5.60 -3.70 -31.35
CA GLU A 219 -5.31 -5.12 -31.54
C GLU A 219 -4.16 -5.49 -30.62
N TYR A 220 -4.43 -6.44 -29.72
CA TYR A 220 -3.46 -6.87 -28.72
C TYR A 220 -2.45 -7.84 -29.31
N HIS A 221 -1.18 -7.54 -29.10
CA HIS A 221 -0.06 -8.44 -29.30
C HIS A 221 0.82 -8.41 -28.06
N LYS A 222 1.42 -9.54 -27.71
CA LYS A 222 2.21 -9.66 -26.48
C LYS A 222 3.34 -8.62 -26.41
N ASP A 223 4.03 -8.43 -27.53
CA ASP A 223 5.21 -7.56 -27.61
C ASP A 223 4.89 -6.15 -28.13
N ASP A 224 3.72 -5.96 -28.73
CA ASP A 224 3.26 -4.69 -29.28
C ASP A 224 1.73 -4.64 -29.29
N CYS A 225 1.17 -3.44 -29.32
CA CYS A 225 -0.28 -3.27 -29.38
C CYS A 225 -0.60 -2.19 -30.42
N ASN A 226 -1.28 -2.61 -31.47
CA ASN A 226 -1.56 -1.74 -32.61
C ASN A 226 -2.87 -0.97 -32.44
N LEU A 227 -2.80 0.35 -32.45
CA LEU A 227 -3.99 1.20 -32.43
C LEU A 227 -4.78 1.02 -33.73
N ILE A 228 -6.01 0.51 -33.64
CA ILE A 228 -6.91 0.37 -34.79
C ILE A 228 -7.69 1.65 -35.03
N THR A 229 -8.31 2.19 -33.98
CA THR A 229 -9.16 3.39 -34.14
C THR A 229 -9.28 4.18 -32.83
N ARG A 230 -9.60 5.45 -32.96
CA ARG A 230 -9.98 6.35 -31.87
C ARG A 230 -11.36 6.89 -32.12
N TYR A 231 -12.20 6.78 -31.12
CA TYR A 231 -13.51 7.41 -31.14
C TYR A 231 -13.37 8.76 -30.42
N SER A 232 -13.48 9.85 -31.17
CA SER A 232 -13.55 11.17 -30.57
C SER A 232 -14.91 11.79 -30.92
N ASN A 233 -15.66 12.17 -29.90
CA ASN A 233 -16.88 12.93 -30.06
C ASN A 233 -16.57 14.44 -30.31
N LYS A 234 -15.53 14.74 -31.07
CA LYS A 234 -15.38 16.13 -31.54
C LYS A 234 -16.29 16.31 -32.76
N PRO A 235 -17.29 17.24 -32.65
CA PRO A 235 -18.07 17.63 -33.81
C PRO A 235 -17.18 18.27 -34.85
#